data_bbc0ce7cca8dfde59a06836ec9e6525a
#
_entry.id   bbc0ce7cca8dfde59a06836ec9e6525a
#
_cell.length_a   1.000
_cell.length_b   1.000
_cell.length_c   1.000
_cell.angle_alpha   90.00
_cell.angle_beta   90.00
_cell.angle_gamma   90.00
#
_symmetry.space_group_name_H-M   'P 1'
#
loop_
_entity.id
_entity.type
_entity.pdbx_description
1 polymer ?
#
loop_
_entity_poly.entity_id
_entity_poly.type
_entity_poly.pdbx_seq_one_letter_code
_entity_poly.pdbx_strand_id
1 'polypeptide(L)'
;GTSQAFLRDAQLKTMLSVKNTGMAVTLDIGSKITNHPPEKLLIGKRLAYWALAKNYGFNTLPYSGPVYDSFDIKNNKVYVNFKFALNGVTSYGKPLSGFEIAGKDKIFYSADASIDPHYSAGRENRSILILSSKHVPNPLYIRYGWKNYIEGTLYNVEGLPASSFRSYNFD
;
A
#
# COMPACT_ATOMS: atom_id res chain seq x y z
N GLY A 1 -18.53 -4.31 4.21
CA GLY A 1 -17.84 -4.60 5.48
C GLY A 1 -16.34 -4.42 5.36
N THR A 2 -15.65 -4.39 6.50
CA THR A 2 -14.22 -4.03 6.62
C THR A 2 -13.40 -5.07 7.42
N SER A 3 -14.00 -6.16 7.90
CA SER A 3 -13.32 -7.16 8.74
C SER A 3 -12.05 -7.73 8.09
N GLN A 4 -12.05 -7.94 6.77
CA GLN A 4 -10.85 -8.40 6.05
C GLN A 4 -9.75 -7.33 5.96
N ALA A 5 -10.10 -6.04 6.02
CA ALA A 5 -9.11 -4.98 6.08
C ALA A 5 -8.36 -4.98 7.43
N PHE A 6 -9.08 -5.20 8.53
CA PHE A 6 -8.45 -5.36 9.86
C PHE A 6 -7.54 -6.59 9.93
N LEU A 7 -7.93 -7.71 9.29
CA LEU A 7 -7.07 -8.89 9.19
C LEU A 7 -5.77 -8.57 8.45
N ARG A 8 -5.84 -7.90 7.29
CA ARG A 8 -4.66 -7.49 6.52
C ARG A 8 -3.77 -6.50 7.28
N ASP A 9 -4.36 -5.57 8.03
CA ASP A 9 -3.64 -4.65 8.92
C ASP A 9 -2.91 -5.40 10.03
N ALA A 10 -3.54 -6.40 10.64
CA ALA A 10 -2.91 -7.25 11.65
C ALA A 10 -1.76 -8.07 11.07
N GLN A 11 -1.92 -8.65 9.87
CA GLN A 11 -0.85 -9.37 9.17
C GLN A 11 0.34 -8.45 8.85
N LEU A 12 0.08 -7.21 8.36
CA LEU A 12 1.12 -6.23 8.11
C LEU A 12 1.86 -5.85 9.40
N LYS A 13 1.14 -5.57 10.48
CA LYS A 13 1.73 -5.27 11.78
C LYS A 13 2.58 -6.42 12.32
N THR A 14 2.14 -7.66 12.14
CA THR A 14 2.92 -8.86 12.49
C THR A 14 4.24 -8.90 11.73
N MET A 15 4.20 -8.74 10.40
CA MET A 15 5.42 -8.67 9.58
C MET A 15 6.39 -7.58 10.04
N LEU A 16 5.86 -6.40 10.45
CA LEU A 16 6.70 -5.27 10.87
C LEU A 16 7.27 -5.43 12.29
N SER A 17 6.63 -6.19 13.17
CA SER A 17 6.99 -6.31 14.59
C SER A 17 7.69 -7.62 14.96
N VAL A 18 7.44 -8.70 14.21
CA VAL A 18 8.00 -10.03 14.50
C VAL A 18 9.22 -10.29 13.61
N LYS A 19 10.34 -10.61 14.23
CA LYS A 19 11.57 -10.95 13.50
C LYS A 19 11.38 -12.21 12.65
N ASN A 20 12.12 -12.31 11.55
CA ASN A 20 12.15 -13.47 10.65
C ASN A 20 10.77 -13.82 10.06
N THR A 21 9.94 -12.82 9.83
CA THR A 21 8.66 -12.95 9.13
C THR A 21 8.68 -12.20 7.80
N GLY A 22 7.85 -12.67 6.88
CA GLY A 22 7.59 -12.01 5.60
C GLY A 22 6.13 -12.14 5.21
N MET A 23 5.67 -11.35 4.27
CA MET A 23 4.26 -11.35 3.85
C MET A 23 4.14 -11.23 2.33
N ALA A 24 3.41 -12.15 1.72
CA ALA A 24 2.97 -12.02 0.33
C ALA A 24 1.64 -11.26 0.29
N VAL A 25 1.66 -10.04 -0.23
CA VAL A 25 0.45 -9.28 -0.49
C VAL A 25 -0.28 -9.86 -1.70
N THR A 26 -1.60 -10.00 -1.61
CA THR A 26 -2.45 -10.65 -2.64
C THR A 26 -3.64 -9.79 -3.06
N LEU A 27 -3.63 -8.49 -2.80
CA LEU A 27 -4.72 -7.58 -3.15
C LEU A 27 -5.00 -7.49 -4.65
N ASP A 28 -3.99 -7.71 -5.47
CA ASP A 28 -4.04 -7.64 -6.94
C ASP A 28 -4.47 -8.95 -7.61
N ILE A 29 -4.47 -10.05 -6.87
CA ILE A 29 -4.75 -11.42 -7.37
C ILE A 29 -5.83 -12.13 -6.54
N GLY A 30 -6.47 -11.43 -5.63
CA GLY A 30 -7.57 -11.96 -4.84
C GLY A 30 -8.83 -12.24 -5.67
N SER A 31 -9.76 -12.97 -5.10
CA SER A 31 -11.06 -13.25 -5.71
C SER A 31 -12.19 -12.64 -4.88
N LYS A 32 -13.18 -12.07 -5.57
CA LYS A 32 -14.38 -11.53 -4.93
C LYS A 32 -15.32 -12.62 -4.42
N ILE A 33 -15.24 -13.80 -5.01
CA ILE A 33 -16.21 -14.89 -4.80
C ILE A 33 -15.66 -16.05 -3.98
N THR A 34 -14.36 -16.11 -3.72
CA THR A 34 -13.73 -17.18 -2.95
C THR A 34 -12.50 -16.72 -2.20
N ASN A 35 -12.24 -17.34 -1.05
CA ASN A 35 -10.99 -17.16 -0.30
C ASN A 35 -9.82 -18.00 -0.87
N HIS A 36 -10.03 -18.70 -1.97
CA HIS A 36 -9.04 -19.54 -2.63
C HIS A 36 -8.65 -18.90 -3.98
N PRO A 37 -7.78 -17.87 -4.00
CA PRO A 37 -7.36 -17.23 -5.24
C PRO A 37 -6.66 -18.24 -6.15
N PRO A 38 -6.87 -18.20 -7.47
CA PRO A 38 -6.31 -19.17 -8.40
C PRO A 38 -4.79 -19.02 -8.59
N GLU A 39 -4.25 -17.81 -8.43
CA GLU A 39 -2.85 -17.45 -8.69
C GLU A 39 -1.87 -17.95 -7.62
N LYS A 40 -1.90 -19.26 -7.31
CA LYS A 40 -1.05 -19.88 -6.26
C LYS A 40 0.44 -19.74 -6.55
N LEU A 41 0.83 -19.86 -7.82
CA LEU A 41 2.24 -19.73 -8.23
C LEU A 41 2.79 -18.34 -7.88
N LEU A 42 2.01 -17.28 -8.12
CA LEU A 42 2.45 -15.92 -7.82
C LEU A 42 2.56 -15.68 -6.31
N ILE A 43 1.66 -16.25 -5.52
CA ILE A 43 1.76 -16.23 -4.05
C ILE A 43 3.06 -16.91 -3.60
N GLY A 44 3.33 -18.11 -4.11
CA GLY A 44 4.56 -18.86 -3.81
C GLY A 44 5.83 -18.09 -4.19
N LYS A 45 5.85 -17.45 -5.37
CA LYS A 45 6.96 -16.58 -5.79
C LYS A 45 7.19 -15.43 -4.83
N ARG A 46 6.14 -14.72 -4.40
CA ARG A 46 6.25 -13.60 -3.44
C ARG A 46 6.79 -14.05 -2.09
N LEU A 47 6.39 -15.22 -1.60
CA LEU A 47 6.96 -15.81 -0.38
C LEU A 47 8.43 -16.20 -0.58
N ALA A 48 8.77 -16.78 -1.73
CA ALA A 48 10.15 -17.15 -2.05
C ALA A 48 11.07 -15.92 -2.12
N TYR A 49 10.62 -14.77 -2.61
CA TYR A 49 11.41 -13.54 -2.63
C TYR A 49 11.84 -13.11 -1.22
N TRP A 50 11.00 -13.26 -0.23
CA TRP A 50 11.37 -13.01 1.17
C TRP A 50 12.47 -13.96 1.64
N ALA A 51 12.33 -15.25 1.42
CA ALA A 51 13.33 -16.25 1.79
C ALA A 51 14.65 -15.99 1.08
N LEU A 52 14.64 -15.79 -0.24
CA LEU A 52 15.83 -15.53 -1.04
C LEU A 52 16.57 -14.27 -0.55
N ALA A 53 15.85 -13.15 -0.33
CA ALA A 53 16.47 -11.92 0.10
C ALA A 53 16.96 -11.95 1.55
N LYS A 54 16.25 -12.62 2.46
CA LYS A 54 16.54 -12.56 3.90
C LYS A 54 17.40 -13.72 4.40
N ASN A 55 17.28 -14.90 3.81
CA ASN A 55 17.95 -16.11 4.29
C ASN A 55 19.04 -16.62 3.34
N TYR A 56 18.89 -16.37 2.03
CA TYR A 56 19.80 -16.93 1.01
C TYR A 56 20.73 -15.89 0.37
N GLY A 57 20.81 -14.67 0.92
CA GLY A 57 21.81 -13.67 0.53
C GLY A 57 21.55 -12.93 -0.78
N PHE A 58 20.36 -13.04 -1.40
CA PHE A 58 19.99 -12.29 -2.60
C PHE A 58 19.57 -10.85 -2.24
N ASN A 59 20.48 -10.07 -1.67
CA ASN A 59 20.21 -8.78 -1.03
C ASN A 59 19.66 -7.69 -1.98
N THR A 60 19.85 -7.83 -3.28
CA THR A 60 19.34 -6.89 -4.30
C THR A 60 17.96 -7.28 -4.82
N LEU A 61 17.43 -8.45 -4.42
CA LEU A 61 16.12 -8.91 -4.86
C LEU A 61 15.01 -8.13 -4.16
N PRO A 62 14.10 -7.47 -4.89
CA PRO A 62 12.89 -6.88 -4.31
C PRO A 62 11.99 -7.98 -3.73
N TYR A 63 11.63 -7.85 -2.46
CA TYR A 63 10.87 -8.89 -1.75
C TYR A 63 9.57 -8.38 -1.13
N SER A 64 9.39 -7.07 -0.99
CA SER A 64 8.19 -6.43 -0.48
C SER A 64 7.66 -5.40 -1.45
N GLY A 65 6.36 -5.30 -1.56
CA GLY A 65 5.71 -4.13 -2.16
C GLY A 65 5.74 -2.91 -1.24
N PRO A 66 5.17 -1.77 -1.66
CA PRO A 66 5.14 -0.55 -0.87
C PRO A 66 4.48 -0.78 0.49
N VAL A 67 5.16 -0.36 1.54
CA VAL A 67 4.65 -0.33 2.91
C VAL A 67 4.53 1.13 3.33
N TYR A 68 3.33 1.53 3.74
CA TYR A 68 3.08 2.88 4.24
C TYR A 68 4.09 3.25 5.34
N ASP A 69 4.69 4.42 5.24
CA ASP A 69 5.63 4.96 6.22
C ASP A 69 5.08 6.22 6.90
N SER A 70 4.86 7.26 6.12
CA SER A 70 4.40 8.56 6.57
C SER A 70 3.66 9.29 5.46
N PHE A 71 3.14 10.48 5.76
CA PHE A 71 2.66 11.40 4.74
C PHE A 71 2.95 12.85 5.13
N ASP A 72 3.02 13.71 4.12
CA ASP A 72 3.08 15.16 4.24
C ASP A 72 1.82 15.79 3.65
N ILE A 73 1.43 16.97 4.16
CA ILE A 73 0.30 17.73 3.63
C ILE A 73 0.82 19.05 3.05
N LYS A 74 0.49 19.28 1.76
CA LYS A 74 0.80 20.55 1.08
C LYS A 74 -0.42 20.96 0.26
N ASN A 75 -0.91 22.18 0.47
CA ASN A 75 -2.05 22.72 -0.29
C ASN A 75 -3.26 21.76 -0.34
N ASN A 76 -3.66 21.24 0.83
CA ASN A 76 -4.79 20.30 0.99
C ASN A 76 -4.63 18.95 0.27
N LYS A 77 -3.44 18.65 -0.26
CA LYS A 77 -3.06 17.36 -0.83
C LYS A 77 -2.18 16.58 0.11
N VAL A 78 -2.36 15.28 0.12
CA VAL A 78 -1.59 14.33 0.93
C VAL A 78 -0.56 13.65 0.04
N TYR A 79 0.71 13.78 0.39
CA TYR A 79 1.85 13.16 -0.29
C TYR A 79 2.29 11.96 0.54
N VAL A 80 2.11 10.75 0.03
CA VAL A 80 2.28 9.53 0.81
C VAL A 80 3.64 8.91 0.56
N ASN A 81 4.41 8.70 1.65
CA ASN A 81 5.72 8.08 1.64
C ASN A 81 5.62 6.58 1.93
N PHE A 82 6.44 5.79 1.23
CA PHE A 82 6.47 4.34 1.36
C PHE A 82 7.89 3.82 1.58
N LYS A 83 8.04 2.82 2.46
CA LYS A 83 9.17 1.89 2.47
C LYS A 83 9.03 0.88 1.34
N PHE A 84 10.12 0.26 0.92
CA PHE A 84 10.18 -0.74 -0.15
C PHE A 84 9.68 -0.23 -1.52
N ALA A 85 9.85 1.06 -1.76
CA ALA A 85 9.55 1.72 -3.03
C ALA A 85 10.65 2.73 -3.37
N LEU A 86 11.91 2.27 -3.37
CA LEU A 86 13.08 3.14 -3.60
C LEU A 86 13.01 3.89 -4.92
N ASN A 87 12.52 3.23 -5.98
CA ASN A 87 12.32 3.81 -7.30
C ASN A 87 10.92 4.41 -7.49
N GLY A 88 10.13 4.50 -6.40
CA GLY A 88 8.79 5.07 -6.39
C GLY A 88 7.69 4.03 -6.53
N VAL A 89 6.47 4.54 -6.78
CA VAL A 89 5.25 3.76 -6.90
C VAL A 89 4.63 3.89 -8.29
N THR A 90 3.84 2.92 -8.69
CA THR A 90 3.16 2.89 -9.99
C THR A 90 1.81 2.19 -9.87
N SER A 91 0.91 2.46 -10.80
CA SER A 91 -0.33 1.71 -11.00
C SER A 91 -0.27 0.81 -12.26
N TYR A 92 0.85 0.84 -12.98
CA TYR A 92 0.98 0.21 -14.31
C TYR A 92 -0.13 0.62 -15.27
N GLY A 93 -0.53 1.90 -15.22
CA GLY A 93 -1.57 2.46 -16.07
C GLY A 93 -3.01 2.12 -15.66
N LYS A 94 -3.21 1.34 -14.58
CA LYS A 94 -4.54 1.08 -14.02
C LYS A 94 -5.06 2.32 -13.29
N PRO A 95 -6.38 2.58 -13.32
CA PRO A 95 -6.98 3.60 -12.46
C PRO A 95 -6.70 3.31 -10.99
N LEU A 96 -6.17 4.29 -10.27
CA LEU A 96 -5.96 4.19 -8.83
C LEU A 96 -7.28 4.21 -8.09
N SER A 97 -7.48 3.28 -7.15
CA SER A 97 -8.72 3.14 -6.39
C SER A 97 -8.50 2.65 -4.97
N GLY A 98 -9.51 2.78 -4.12
CA GLY A 98 -9.49 2.24 -2.76
C GLY A 98 -8.76 3.10 -1.74
N PHE A 99 -8.44 4.35 -2.08
CA PHE A 99 -7.90 5.34 -1.15
C PHE A 99 -9.03 6.14 -0.53
N GLU A 100 -8.93 6.40 0.75
CA GLU A 100 -9.87 7.21 1.51
C GLU A 100 -9.09 8.13 2.46
N ILE A 101 -9.59 9.35 2.63
CA ILE A 101 -9.04 10.34 3.56
C ILE A 101 -10.13 10.88 4.48
N ALA A 102 -9.74 11.32 5.67
CA ALA A 102 -10.65 11.93 6.65
C ALA A 102 -10.01 13.15 7.31
N GLY A 103 -10.83 14.07 7.76
CA GLY A 103 -10.47 15.20 8.59
C GLY A 103 -10.59 14.89 10.09
N LYS A 104 -10.72 15.95 10.90
CA LYS A 104 -10.87 15.87 12.36
C LYS A 104 -12.14 15.12 12.81
N ASP A 105 -13.16 15.12 11.96
CA ASP A 105 -14.43 14.41 12.18
C ASP A 105 -14.31 12.89 12.05
N LYS A 106 -13.18 12.38 11.53
CA LYS A 106 -12.91 10.96 11.28
C LYS A 106 -13.89 10.31 10.30
N ILE A 107 -14.61 11.11 9.49
CA ILE A 107 -15.47 10.59 8.44
C ILE A 107 -14.62 10.39 7.18
N PHE A 108 -14.54 9.16 6.71
CA PHE A 108 -13.72 8.80 5.56
C PHE A 108 -14.47 8.97 4.26
N TYR A 109 -13.90 9.74 3.35
CA TYR A 109 -14.36 9.96 1.99
C TYR A 109 -13.38 9.36 0.99
N SER A 110 -13.91 8.91 -0.13
CA SER A 110 -13.07 8.48 -1.25
C SER A 110 -12.14 9.62 -1.67
N ALA A 111 -10.89 9.28 -1.91
CA ALA A 111 -9.89 10.23 -2.37
C ALA A 111 -9.60 10.05 -3.86
N ASP A 112 -9.47 11.16 -4.57
CA ASP A 112 -8.82 11.20 -5.87
C ASP A 112 -7.35 10.90 -5.66
N ALA A 113 -6.83 9.94 -6.42
CA ALA A 113 -5.46 9.48 -6.31
C ALA A 113 -4.71 9.69 -7.62
N SER A 114 -3.50 10.21 -7.55
CA SER A 114 -2.61 10.37 -8.69
C SER A 114 -1.17 10.02 -8.30
N ILE A 115 -0.35 9.69 -9.27
CA ILE A 115 1.08 9.50 -9.09
C ILE A 115 1.80 10.61 -9.84
N ASP A 116 2.61 11.39 -9.11
CA ASP A 116 3.57 12.32 -9.72
C ASP A 116 4.86 11.52 -10.00
N PRO A 117 5.23 11.31 -11.28
CA PRO A 117 6.40 10.53 -11.64
C PRO A 117 7.72 11.26 -11.37
N HIS A 118 7.68 12.58 -11.19
CA HIS A 118 8.85 13.45 -11.06
C HIS A 118 8.92 14.19 -9.72
N TYR A 119 8.23 13.67 -8.69
CA TYR A 119 8.25 14.31 -7.39
C TYR A 119 9.66 14.37 -6.82
N SER A 120 10.12 15.59 -6.56
CA SER A 120 11.38 15.85 -5.89
C SER A 120 11.11 16.42 -4.50
N ALA A 121 11.29 15.58 -3.47
CA ALA A 121 11.32 16.00 -2.08
C ALA A 121 12.74 15.83 -1.53
N GLY A 122 13.56 16.85 -1.71
CA GLY A 122 14.95 16.79 -1.29
C GLY A 122 15.88 16.13 -2.32
N ARG A 123 16.50 15.00 -2.00
CA ARG A 123 17.58 14.38 -2.80
C ARG A 123 17.13 13.29 -3.77
N GLU A 124 15.88 12.84 -3.68
CA GLU A 124 15.37 11.72 -4.45
C GLU A 124 14.29 12.16 -5.43
N ASN A 125 14.54 11.96 -6.70
CA ASN A 125 13.55 12.15 -7.76
C ASN A 125 12.88 10.80 -8.00
N ARG A 126 11.68 10.59 -7.41
CA ARG A 126 10.92 9.35 -7.52
C ARG A 126 9.44 9.65 -7.66
N SER A 127 8.69 8.70 -8.19
CA SER A 127 7.23 8.82 -8.23
C SER A 127 6.62 8.76 -6.82
N ILE A 128 5.63 9.59 -6.56
CA ILE A 128 4.93 9.67 -5.28
C ILE A 128 3.42 9.60 -5.48
N LEU A 129 2.72 8.97 -4.54
CA LEU A 129 1.28 8.96 -4.48
C LEU A 129 0.75 10.25 -3.85
N ILE A 130 -0.18 10.91 -4.54
CA ILE A 130 -0.85 12.11 -4.07
C ILE A 130 -2.34 11.82 -3.93
N LEU A 131 -2.91 12.17 -2.77
CA LEU A 131 -4.34 12.02 -2.49
C LEU A 131 -4.98 13.37 -2.23
N SER A 132 -6.24 13.53 -2.67
CA SER A 132 -7.06 14.68 -2.34
C SER A 132 -8.55 14.31 -2.34
N SER A 133 -9.38 15.10 -1.68
CA SER A 133 -10.83 15.00 -1.75
C SER A 133 -11.46 16.36 -1.53
N LYS A 134 -12.43 16.72 -2.38
CA LYS A 134 -13.23 17.96 -2.19
C LYS A 134 -14.03 17.98 -0.90
N HIS A 135 -14.31 16.81 -0.34
CA HIS A 135 -15.05 16.67 0.93
C HIS A 135 -14.15 16.79 2.16
N VAL A 136 -12.82 16.78 2.00
CA VAL A 136 -11.84 16.79 3.09
C VAL A 136 -10.78 17.86 2.81
N PRO A 137 -11.09 19.15 3.02
CA PRO A 137 -10.12 20.22 2.74
C PRO A 137 -8.93 20.24 3.69
N ASN A 138 -9.06 19.64 4.88
CA ASN A 138 -8.00 19.52 5.87
C ASN A 138 -7.81 18.05 6.27
N PRO A 139 -7.11 17.25 5.44
CA PRO A 139 -6.91 15.83 5.71
C PRO A 139 -6.00 15.62 6.92
N LEU A 140 -6.33 14.64 7.77
CA LEU A 140 -5.56 14.23 8.94
C LEU A 140 -5.31 12.73 8.97
N TYR A 141 -6.14 11.96 8.29
CA TYR A 141 -6.07 10.49 8.29
C TYR A 141 -6.22 9.97 6.89
N ILE A 142 -5.47 8.92 6.58
CA ILE A 142 -5.54 8.21 5.31
C ILE A 142 -5.66 6.71 5.54
N ARG A 143 -6.30 6.01 4.60
CA ARG A 143 -6.30 4.56 4.54
C ARG A 143 -6.42 4.08 3.09
N TYR A 144 -5.94 2.85 2.86
CA TYR A 144 -5.98 2.19 1.57
C TYR A 144 -6.49 0.76 1.69
N GLY A 145 -7.34 0.38 0.76
CA GLY A 145 -7.86 -0.98 0.73
C GLY A 145 -8.74 -1.34 1.91
N TRP A 146 -9.48 -0.38 2.49
CA TRP A 146 -10.23 -0.57 3.73
C TRP A 146 -11.63 -1.15 3.51
N LYS A 147 -11.70 -2.24 2.73
CA LYS A 147 -12.92 -3.01 2.41
C LYS A 147 -12.63 -4.50 2.48
N ASN A 148 -13.68 -5.33 2.58
CA ASN A 148 -13.51 -6.80 2.57
C ASN A 148 -12.83 -7.28 1.29
N TYR A 149 -13.30 -6.79 0.14
CA TYR A 149 -12.67 -7.02 -1.15
C TYR A 149 -12.30 -5.69 -1.81
N ILE A 150 -11.11 -5.67 -2.37
CA ILE A 150 -10.61 -4.61 -3.24
C ILE A 150 -9.60 -5.23 -4.20
N GLU A 151 -9.60 -4.76 -5.43
CA GLU A 151 -8.50 -5.00 -6.35
C GLU A 151 -7.39 -3.99 -6.11
N GLY A 152 -6.21 -4.47 -5.72
CA GLY A 152 -5.05 -3.61 -5.49
C GLY A 152 -4.52 -3.01 -6.78
N THR A 153 -4.31 -1.69 -6.79
CA THR A 153 -3.84 -0.94 -7.97
C THR A 153 -2.55 -0.15 -7.72
N LEU A 154 -1.99 -0.26 -6.51
CA LEU A 154 -0.73 0.39 -6.14
C LEU A 154 0.39 -0.63 -6.01
N TYR A 155 1.50 -0.38 -6.68
CA TYR A 155 2.69 -1.25 -6.72
C TYR A 155 3.96 -0.40 -6.55
N ASN A 156 5.07 -1.05 -6.18
CA ASN A 156 6.38 -0.50 -6.51
C ASN A 156 6.71 -0.76 -7.99
N VAL A 157 7.75 -0.12 -8.49
CA VAL A 157 8.16 -0.30 -9.90
C VAL A 157 8.71 -1.71 -10.19
N GLU A 158 9.00 -2.48 -9.16
CA GLU A 158 9.43 -3.88 -9.24
C GLU A 158 8.26 -4.88 -9.37
N GLY A 159 7.00 -4.39 -9.37
CA GLY A 159 5.81 -5.20 -9.61
C GLY A 159 5.18 -5.84 -8.38
N LEU A 160 5.60 -5.45 -7.18
CA LEU A 160 5.03 -5.96 -5.95
C LEU A 160 3.94 -5.01 -5.41
N PRO A 161 2.74 -5.52 -5.07
CA PRO A 161 1.61 -4.70 -4.65
C PRO A 161 1.75 -4.18 -3.22
N ALA A 162 1.17 -3.01 -2.97
CA ALA A 162 1.00 -2.47 -1.62
C ALA A 162 -0.05 -3.25 -0.83
N SER A 163 0.20 -3.46 0.45
CA SER A 163 -0.81 -3.95 1.39
C SER A 163 -1.84 -2.87 1.74
N SER A 164 -2.99 -3.28 2.29
CA SER A 164 -3.86 -2.34 2.99
C SER A 164 -3.09 -1.64 4.11
N PHE A 165 -3.37 -0.36 4.31
CA PHE A 165 -2.78 0.42 5.40
C PHE A 165 -3.74 1.49 5.91
N ARG A 166 -3.46 1.98 7.11
CA ARG A 166 -4.07 3.16 7.73
C ARG A 166 -3.03 3.97 8.51
N SER A 167 -3.21 5.29 8.57
CA SER A 167 -2.32 6.20 9.29
C SER A 167 -2.74 6.44 10.75
N TYR A 168 -3.70 5.70 11.27
CA TYR A 168 -4.32 5.91 12.59
C TYR A 168 -4.53 4.58 13.33
N ASN A 169 -4.76 4.67 14.66
CA ASN A 169 -4.99 3.51 15.54
C ASN A 169 -6.33 3.55 16.30
N PHE A 170 -7.24 4.44 15.92
CA PHE A 170 -8.62 4.39 16.45
C PHE A 170 -9.48 3.48 15.55
N ASP A 171 -10.54 2.91 16.12
CA ASP A 171 -11.55 2.11 15.44
C ASP A 171 -12.83 2.90 15.22
#